data_ecb6cd7ebd1bd4551b6e11db5bf863b1
#
_entry.id   ecb6cd7ebd1bd4551b6e11db5bf863b1
#
_cell.length_a   1.000
_cell.length_b   1.000
_cell.length_c   1.000
_cell.angle_alpha   90.00
_cell.angle_beta   90.00
_cell.angle_gamma   90.00
#
_symmetry.space_group_name_H-M   'P 1'
#
loop_
_entity.id
_entity.type
_entity.pdbx_description
1 polymer ?
#
loop_
_entity_poly.entity_id
_entity_poly.type
_entity_poly.pdbx_seq_one_letter_code
_entity_poly.pdbx_strand_id
1 'polypeptide(L)'
;MVESFDDQRDLFSIRGVPAARFTDYLNLPLRDELIETALRLESLEDWQPFLREDRVLYKVNAQRRDQAFRDVVLDNYDKTCAVTGQKFVYSDTVEADAAHIIGKGNLGTDDPRNGLALSKSVHWAFDQGIFTITDQYEVEIHPKAKLADTKAFPLMATDRKRIILPSDSAYHPHQEALAWHRKNRFGWFAKNS
;
A
#
# COMPACT_ATOMS: atom_id res chain seq x y z
N MET A 1 -3.77 28.85 -6.85
CA MET A 1 -3.28 29.51 -5.62
C MET A 1 -4.45 29.62 -4.67
N VAL A 2 -4.30 29.15 -3.45
CA VAL A 2 -5.35 29.26 -2.42
C VAL A 2 -5.33 30.69 -1.85
N GLU A 3 -6.46 31.36 -1.89
CA GLU A 3 -6.57 32.78 -1.44
C GLU A 3 -7.06 32.91 0.00
N SER A 4 -7.93 31.98 0.46
CA SER A 4 -8.45 32.03 1.82
C SER A 4 -8.89 30.66 2.28
N PHE A 5 -8.89 30.47 3.58
CA PHE A 5 -9.42 29.31 4.28
C PHE A 5 -10.70 29.71 5.01
N ASP A 6 -11.77 28.98 4.81
CA ASP A 6 -13.03 29.19 5.51
C ASP A 6 -13.08 28.27 6.73
N ASP A 7 -12.73 28.80 7.89
CA ASP A 7 -12.70 28.10 9.18
C ASP A 7 -14.05 27.49 9.62
N GLN A 8 -15.16 28.00 9.05
CA GLN A 8 -16.50 27.48 9.42
C GLN A 8 -16.87 26.23 8.59
N ARG A 9 -16.17 25.99 7.48
CA ARG A 9 -16.51 24.92 6.52
C ARG A 9 -15.33 24.07 6.11
N ASP A 10 -14.14 24.29 6.66
CA ASP A 10 -12.89 23.64 6.24
C ASP A 10 -12.64 23.73 4.72
N LEU A 11 -12.99 24.85 4.09
CA LEU A 11 -12.93 25.04 2.66
C LEU A 11 -11.84 26.03 2.26
N PHE A 12 -11.12 25.69 1.21
CA PHE A 12 -10.20 26.61 0.55
C PHE A 12 -10.88 27.24 -0.66
N SER A 13 -10.74 28.55 -0.85
CA SER A 13 -11.10 29.19 -2.10
C SER A 13 -9.90 29.25 -3.05
N ILE A 14 -10.15 28.97 -4.31
CA ILE A 14 -9.15 29.15 -5.38
C ILE A 14 -9.46 30.43 -6.11
N ARG A 15 -8.44 31.23 -6.41
CA ARG A 15 -8.57 32.51 -7.09
C ARG A 15 -9.43 32.39 -8.35
N GLY A 16 -10.49 33.18 -8.44
CA GLY A 16 -11.42 33.20 -9.58
C GLY A 16 -12.53 32.13 -9.55
N VAL A 17 -12.59 31.28 -8.50
CA VAL A 17 -13.66 30.29 -8.35
C VAL A 17 -14.46 30.60 -7.09
N PRO A 18 -15.76 30.89 -7.16
CA PRO A 18 -16.60 31.08 -5.99
C PRO A 18 -16.60 29.84 -5.09
N ALA A 19 -16.52 30.03 -3.76
CA ALA A 19 -16.49 28.95 -2.77
C ALA A 19 -17.63 27.91 -2.95
N ALA A 20 -18.83 28.36 -3.33
CA ALA A 20 -19.96 27.46 -3.63
C ALA A 20 -19.69 26.49 -4.79
N ARG A 21 -18.97 26.92 -5.84
CA ARG A 21 -18.57 26.02 -6.94
C ARG A 21 -17.47 25.06 -6.58
N PHE A 22 -16.64 25.42 -5.61
CA PHE A 22 -15.59 24.52 -5.11
C PHE A 22 -16.19 23.36 -4.33
N THR A 23 -17.27 23.63 -3.57
CA THR A 23 -18.03 22.58 -2.87
C THR A 23 -18.68 21.59 -3.85
N ASP A 24 -19.16 22.07 -5.00
CA ASP A 24 -19.72 21.20 -6.05
C ASP A 24 -18.64 20.30 -6.68
N TYR A 25 -17.39 20.79 -6.79
CA TYR A 25 -16.24 19.99 -7.24
C TYR A 25 -15.78 18.93 -6.23
N LEU A 26 -15.94 19.20 -4.94
CA LEU A 26 -15.59 18.26 -3.87
C LEU A 26 -16.70 17.22 -3.59
N ASN A 27 -17.94 17.55 -3.91
CA ASN A 27 -19.09 16.80 -3.41
C ASN A 27 -19.79 15.85 -4.42
N LEU A 28 -19.44 15.83 -5.70
CA LEU A 28 -20.19 14.99 -6.63
C LEU A 28 -19.41 13.90 -7.40
N PRO A 29 -18.31 14.14 -8.11
CA PRO A 29 -17.66 13.02 -8.81
C PRO A 29 -16.61 12.30 -7.98
N LEU A 30 -15.94 12.98 -7.04
CA LEU A 30 -14.79 12.45 -6.29
C LEU A 30 -15.15 11.31 -5.36
N ARG A 31 -16.29 11.42 -4.69
CA ARG A 31 -16.75 10.40 -3.75
C ARG A 31 -17.25 9.17 -4.46
N ASP A 32 -18.01 9.37 -5.54
CA ASP A 32 -18.59 8.26 -6.32
C ASP A 32 -17.49 7.49 -7.07
N GLU A 33 -16.50 8.18 -7.63
CA GLU A 33 -15.36 7.52 -8.30
C GLU A 33 -14.42 6.81 -7.31
N LEU A 34 -14.25 7.33 -6.07
CA LEU A 34 -13.54 6.62 -5.02
C LEU A 34 -14.28 5.35 -4.60
N ILE A 35 -15.60 5.45 -4.44
CA ILE A 35 -16.46 4.31 -4.11
C ILE A 35 -16.42 3.30 -5.24
N GLU A 36 -16.58 3.71 -6.50
CA GLU A 36 -16.47 2.82 -7.67
C GLU A 36 -15.10 2.14 -7.74
N THR A 37 -14.02 2.91 -7.49
CA THR A 37 -12.66 2.36 -7.48
C THR A 37 -12.48 1.36 -6.34
N ALA A 38 -12.97 1.68 -5.14
CA ALA A 38 -12.94 0.78 -4.00
C ALA A 38 -13.77 -0.49 -4.26
N LEU A 39 -14.99 -0.34 -4.79
CA LEU A 39 -15.85 -1.48 -5.15
C LEU A 39 -15.22 -2.36 -6.24
N ARG A 40 -14.54 -1.76 -7.21
CA ARG A 40 -13.80 -2.53 -8.22
C ARG A 40 -12.63 -3.29 -7.61
N LEU A 41 -11.89 -2.68 -6.69
CA LEU A 41 -10.81 -3.36 -5.95
C LEU A 41 -11.36 -4.46 -5.04
N GLU A 42 -12.53 -4.24 -4.44
CA GLU A 42 -13.23 -5.23 -3.60
C GLU A 42 -13.84 -6.38 -4.43
N SER A 43 -14.24 -6.14 -5.68
CA SER A 43 -14.82 -7.18 -6.54
C SER A 43 -13.81 -8.25 -6.97
N LEU A 44 -12.53 -7.99 -6.78
CA LEU A 44 -11.42 -8.92 -7.08
C LEU A 44 -11.62 -9.65 -8.41
N GLU A 45 -11.64 -8.88 -9.47
CA GLU A 45 -11.61 -9.41 -10.83
C GLU A 45 -10.39 -10.34 -11.04
N ASP A 46 -10.22 -10.89 -12.22
CA ASP A 46 -9.09 -11.74 -12.54
C ASP A 46 -7.76 -11.08 -12.16
N TRP A 47 -6.89 -11.83 -11.52
CA TRP A 47 -5.59 -11.33 -11.10
C TRP A 47 -4.78 -10.79 -12.30
N GLN A 48 -4.34 -9.55 -12.17
CA GLN A 48 -3.48 -8.88 -13.14
C GLN A 48 -2.27 -8.31 -12.40
N PRO A 49 -1.08 -8.94 -12.49
CA PRO A 49 0.10 -8.47 -11.75
C PRO A 49 0.66 -7.15 -12.29
N PHE A 50 0.46 -6.87 -13.57
CA PHE A 50 0.99 -5.68 -14.23
C PHE A 50 -0.09 -4.88 -14.94
N LEU A 51 0.09 -3.56 -14.92
CA LEU A 51 -0.80 -2.64 -15.63
C LEU A 51 -0.74 -2.86 -17.14
N ARG A 52 -1.92 -3.00 -17.75
CA ARG A 52 -2.11 -3.04 -19.20
C ARG A 52 -2.62 -1.73 -19.79
N GLU A 53 -2.99 -0.77 -18.93
CA GLU A 53 -3.59 0.50 -19.34
C GLU A 53 -2.55 1.47 -19.91
N ASP A 54 -3.03 2.39 -20.76
CA ASP A 54 -2.23 3.52 -21.24
C ASP A 54 -1.77 4.38 -20.04
N ARG A 55 -0.47 4.65 -19.98
CA ARG A 55 0.17 5.42 -18.90
C ARG A 55 -0.46 6.80 -18.68
N VAL A 56 -1.10 7.38 -19.69
CA VAL A 56 -1.72 8.70 -19.60
C VAL A 56 -3.02 8.63 -18.80
N LEU A 57 -3.88 7.66 -19.09
CA LEU A 57 -5.14 7.44 -18.36
C LEU A 57 -4.87 7.00 -16.91
N TYR A 58 -3.84 6.20 -16.69
CA TYR A 58 -3.43 5.78 -15.35
C TYR A 58 -3.01 6.96 -14.48
N LYS A 59 -2.28 7.94 -15.01
CA LYS A 59 -1.82 9.11 -14.25
C LYS A 59 -2.95 10.04 -13.80
N VAL A 60 -4.00 10.19 -14.59
CA VAL A 60 -5.12 11.10 -14.27
C VAL A 60 -5.86 10.69 -12.99
N ASN A 61 -5.95 9.38 -12.72
CA ASN A 61 -6.67 8.83 -11.56
C ASN A 61 -5.72 8.25 -10.47
N ALA A 62 -4.41 8.49 -10.57
CA ALA A 62 -3.41 7.84 -9.72
C ALA A 62 -3.65 8.09 -8.22
N GLN A 63 -3.89 9.33 -7.80
CA GLN A 63 -4.10 9.66 -6.39
C GLN A 63 -5.33 8.97 -5.78
N ARG A 64 -6.40 8.82 -6.57
CA ARG A 64 -7.64 8.18 -6.09
C ARG A 64 -7.47 6.68 -5.94
N ARG A 65 -6.81 6.06 -6.92
CA ARG A 65 -6.50 4.62 -6.86
C ARG A 65 -5.54 4.33 -5.70
N ASP A 66 -4.55 5.19 -5.47
CA ASP A 66 -3.63 5.08 -4.35
C ASP A 66 -4.36 5.11 -3.02
N GLN A 67 -5.32 6.03 -2.87
CA GLN A 67 -6.11 6.11 -1.65
C GLN A 67 -7.01 4.89 -1.50
N ALA A 68 -7.74 4.48 -2.54
CA ALA A 68 -8.61 3.32 -2.51
C ALA A 68 -7.82 2.02 -2.21
N PHE A 69 -6.68 1.81 -2.87
CA PHE A 69 -5.79 0.70 -2.58
C PHE A 69 -5.32 0.71 -1.13
N ARG A 70 -4.89 1.89 -0.63
CA ARG A 70 -4.47 2.05 0.76
C ARG A 70 -5.57 1.65 1.73
N ASP A 71 -6.77 2.16 1.53
CA ASP A 71 -7.90 1.93 2.43
C ASP A 71 -8.29 0.45 2.45
N VAL A 72 -8.44 -0.17 1.28
CA VAL A 72 -8.79 -1.59 1.17
C VAL A 72 -7.72 -2.48 1.81
N VAL A 73 -6.43 -2.24 1.53
CA VAL A 73 -5.35 -3.03 2.11
C VAL A 73 -5.32 -2.85 3.63
N LEU A 74 -5.31 -1.62 4.13
CA LEU A 74 -5.23 -1.38 5.57
C LEU A 74 -6.43 -1.96 6.34
N ASP A 75 -7.64 -1.86 5.78
CA ASP A 75 -8.83 -2.40 6.43
C ASP A 75 -8.82 -3.93 6.46
N ASN A 76 -8.37 -4.61 5.40
CA ASN A 76 -8.23 -6.07 5.38
C ASN A 76 -7.21 -6.60 6.40
N TYR A 77 -6.22 -5.79 6.77
CA TYR A 77 -5.23 -6.12 7.82
C TYR A 77 -5.59 -5.52 9.19
N ASP A 78 -6.80 -4.96 9.36
CA ASP A 78 -7.18 -4.25 10.58
C ASP A 78 -6.14 -3.20 11.00
N LYS A 79 -5.58 -2.48 10.03
CA LYS A 79 -4.56 -1.43 10.23
C LYS A 79 -3.31 -1.91 11.00
N THR A 80 -3.01 -3.19 10.90
CA THR A 80 -1.95 -3.88 11.64
C THR A 80 -0.82 -4.28 10.69
N CYS A 81 0.43 -4.09 11.09
CA CYS A 81 1.58 -4.57 10.33
C CYS A 81 1.56 -6.10 10.19
N ALA A 82 1.46 -6.60 8.97
CA ALA A 82 1.39 -8.04 8.67
C ALA A 82 2.59 -8.83 9.22
N VAL A 83 3.76 -8.21 9.28
CA VAL A 83 5.03 -8.86 9.68
C VAL A 83 5.25 -8.83 11.18
N THR A 84 5.07 -7.67 11.82
CA THR A 84 5.42 -7.49 13.25
C THR A 84 4.22 -7.57 14.18
N GLY A 85 3.00 -7.48 13.66
CA GLY A 85 1.79 -7.38 14.47
C GLY A 85 1.61 -6.03 15.16
N GLN A 86 2.46 -5.05 14.87
CA GLN A 86 2.34 -3.70 15.42
C GLN A 86 1.13 -2.99 14.83
N LYS A 87 0.36 -2.34 15.69
CA LYS A 87 -0.75 -1.47 15.33
C LYS A 87 -0.65 -0.17 16.10
N PHE A 88 -0.59 0.94 15.39
CA PHE A 88 -0.69 2.26 15.98
C PHE A 88 -1.65 3.11 15.16
N VAL A 89 -2.76 3.47 15.79
CA VAL A 89 -3.80 4.33 15.23
C VAL A 89 -4.07 5.46 16.21
N TYR A 90 -3.98 6.67 15.74
CA TYR A 90 -4.30 7.86 16.52
C TYR A 90 -5.20 8.78 15.69
N SER A 91 -6.44 8.99 16.14
CA SER A 91 -7.47 9.64 15.35
C SER A 91 -7.57 9.00 13.96
N ASP A 92 -7.47 9.77 12.90
CA ASP A 92 -7.50 9.30 11.50
C ASP A 92 -6.12 8.88 10.96
N THR A 93 -5.07 8.92 11.81
CA THR A 93 -3.70 8.60 11.39
C THR A 93 -3.35 7.15 11.73
N VAL A 94 -2.92 6.41 10.72
CA VAL A 94 -2.44 5.03 10.82
C VAL A 94 -0.95 4.99 10.54
N GLU A 95 -0.16 4.35 11.42
CA GLU A 95 1.29 4.21 11.24
C GLU A 95 1.61 3.22 10.12
N ALA A 96 0.79 2.19 9.91
CA ALA A 96 0.98 1.24 8.83
C ALA A 96 0.69 1.87 7.45
N ASP A 97 1.47 1.48 6.45
CA ASP A 97 1.28 1.80 5.03
C ASP A 97 0.80 0.57 4.25
N ALA A 98 0.05 0.81 3.17
CA ALA A 98 -0.23 -0.20 2.17
C ALA A 98 0.98 -0.32 1.21
N ALA A 99 1.82 -1.30 1.45
CA ALA A 99 3.00 -1.57 0.64
C ALA A 99 2.64 -2.40 -0.59
N HIS A 100 2.98 -1.91 -1.80
CA HIS A 100 2.86 -2.72 -3.00
C HIS A 100 3.95 -3.80 -3.04
N ILE A 101 3.57 -5.05 -3.29
CA ILE A 101 4.52 -6.16 -3.45
C ILE A 101 5.30 -6.00 -4.75
N ILE A 102 4.58 -5.76 -5.85
CA ILE A 102 5.15 -5.28 -7.12
C ILE A 102 4.94 -3.78 -7.15
N GLY A 103 5.98 -3.01 -6.93
CA GLY A 103 5.87 -1.56 -6.83
C GLY A 103 5.41 -0.90 -8.14
N LYS A 104 4.76 0.25 -8.04
CA LYS A 104 4.26 1.04 -9.19
C LYS A 104 5.34 1.39 -10.20
N GLY A 105 6.58 1.63 -9.76
CA GLY A 105 7.73 1.81 -10.65
C GLY A 105 8.03 0.62 -11.55
N ASN A 106 7.53 -0.56 -11.20
CA ASN A 106 7.61 -1.80 -11.97
C ASN A 106 6.28 -2.18 -12.62
N LEU A 107 5.36 -1.22 -12.76
CA LEU A 107 4.02 -1.39 -13.32
C LEU A 107 3.10 -2.33 -12.52
N GLY A 108 3.34 -2.48 -11.21
CA GLY A 108 2.45 -3.24 -10.32
C GLY A 108 1.06 -2.60 -10.25
N THR A 109 0.04 -3.45 -10.16
CA THR A 109 -1.37 -3.04 -10.10
C THR A 109 -1.78 -2.61 -8.71
N ASP A 110 -2.92 -1.90 -8.60
CA ASP A 110 -3.59 -1.56 -7.35
C ASP A 110 -4.57 -2.65 -6.88
N ASP A 111 -4.40 -3.89 -7.34
CA ASP A 111 -5.12 -5.05 -6.79
C ASP A 111 -4.72 -5.25 -5.32
N PRO A 112 -5.67 -5.37 -4.37
CA PRO A 112 -5.35 -5.56 -2.95
C PRO A 112 -4.46 -6.77 -2.67
N ARG A 113 -4.51 -7.80 -3.52
CA ARG A 113 -3.63 -8.99 -3.44
C ARG A 113 -2.17 -8.68 -3.81
N ASN A 114 -1.92 -7.50 -4.39
CA ASN A 114 -0.59 -6.94 -4.58
C ASN A 114 -0.16 -6.05 -3.39
N GLY A 115 -0.83 -6.14 -2.26
CA GLY A 115 -0.63 -5.29 -1.09
C GLY A 115 -0.33 -6.04 0.20
N LEU A 116 0.46 -5.39 1.05
CA LEU A 116 0.73 -5.77 2.43
C LEU A 116 0.56 -4.54 3.33
N ALA A 117 -0.10 -4.67 4.48
CA ALA A 117 -0.04 -3.62 5.50
C ALA A 117 1.28 -3.76 6.27
N LEU A 118 2.14 -2.77 6.21
CA LEU A 118 3.45 -2.78 6.85
C LEU A 118 3.69 -1.49 7.63
N SER A 119 4.27 -1.58 8.83
CA SER A 119 4.80 -0.40 9.52
C SER A 119 5.88 0.27 8.66
N LYS A 120 6.04 1.59 8.77
CA LYS A 120 6.91 2.37 7.85
C LYS A 120 8.33 1.85 7.76
N SER A 121 8.92 1.45 8.87
CA SER A 121 10.28 0.90 8.90
C SER A 121 10.35 -0.48 8.24
N VAL A 122 9.30 -1.29 8.40
CA VAL A 122 9.21 -2.62 7.78
C VAL A 122 8.91 -2.49 6.29
N HIS A 123 8.07 -1.53 5.88
CA HIS A 123 7.81 -1.20 4.48
C HIS A 123 9.12 -0.82 3.77
N TRP A 124 9.90 0.10 4.36
CA TRP A 124 11.21 0.44 3.83
C TRP A 124 12.12 -0.79 3.68
N ALA A 125 12.18 -1.67 4.69
CA ALA A 125 13.00 -2.87 4.64
C ALA A 125 12.55 -3.85 3.53
N PHE A 126 11.24 -3.94 3.28
CA PHE A 126 10.65 -4.73 2.20
C PHE A 126 11.06 -4.19 0.83
N ASP A 127 10.93 -2.88 0.62
CA ASP A 127 11.33 -2.22 -0.63
C ASP A 127 12.84 -2.38 -0.92
N GLN A 128 13.66 -2.42 0.12
CA GLN A 128 15.11 -2.67 -0.01
C GLN A 128 15.45 -4.14 -0.25
N GLY A 129 14.49 -5.06 -0.18
CA GLY A 129 14.74 -6.49 -0.31
C GLY A 129 15.49 -7.10 0.88
N ILE A 130 15.49 -6.44 2.04
CA ILE A 130 16.11 -6.93 3.28
C ILE A 130 15.43 -8.21 3.74
N PHE A 131 14.14 -8.34 3.47
CA PHE A 131 13.37 -9.55 3.67
C PHE A 131 12.38 -9.76 2.55
N THR A 132 11.81 -10.93 2.50
CA THR A 132 10.72 -11.29 1.60
C THR A 132 9.72 -12.20 2.30
N ILE A 133 8.66 -12.58 1.58
CA ILE A 133 7.65 -13.53 2.06
C ILE A 133 7.71 -14.78 1.17
N THR A 134 7.74 -15.95 1.82
CA THR A 134 7.76 -17.25 1.15
C THR A 134 6.38 -17.66 0.63
N ASP A 135 6.29 -18.77 -0.12
CA ASP A 135 5.02 -19.35 -0.57
C ASP A 135 4.15 -19.85 0.60
N GLN A 136 4.75 -20.11 1.76
CA GLN A 136 4.07 -20.48 3.00
C GLN A 136 3.62 -19.25 3.81
N TYR A 137 3.78 -18.05 3.26
CA TYR A 137 3.54 -16.78 3.95
C TYR A 137 4.43 -16.59 5.19
N GLU A 138 5.67 -17.05 5.13
CA GLU A 138 6.66 -16.86 6.18
C GLU A 138 7.64 -15.76 5.79
N VAL A 139 8.10 -15.02 6.79
CA VAL A 139 9.15 -14.01 6.63
C VAL A 139 10.49 -14.71 6.38
N GLU A 140 11.21 -14.30 5.36
CA GLU A 140 12.58 -14.73 5.10
C GLU A 140 13.49 -13.52 5.09
N ILE A 141 14.34 -13.37 6.12
CA ILE A 141 15.31 -12.28 6.24
C ILE A 141 16.59 -12.67 5.52
N HIS A 142 17.09 -11.76 4.69
CA HIS A 142 18.33 -12.00 3.94
C HIS A 142 19.51 -12.26 4.88
N PRO A 143 20.35 -13.31 4.64
CA PRO A 143 21.47 -13.67 5.53
C PRO A 143 22.43 -12.52 5.81
N LYS A 144 22.75 -11.69 4.80
CA LYS A 144 23.62 -10.52 5.02
C LYS A 144 22.98 -9.45 5.92
N ALA A 145 21.65 -9.29 5.84
CA ALA A 145 20.93 -8.35 6.71
C ALA A 145 20.97 -8.78 8.19
N LYS A 146 21.10 -10.08 8.48
CA LYS A 146 21.26 -10.61 9.83
C LYS A 146 22.60 -10.24 10.48
N LEU A 147 23.56 -9.80 9.68
CA LEU A 147 24.88 -9.35 10.15
C LEU A 147 24.91 -7.83 10.43
N ALA A 148 23.82 -7.11 10.09
CA ALA A 148 23.75 -5.67 10.30
C ALA A 148 23.67 -5.31 11.79
N ASP A 149 24.17 -4.12 12.14
CA ASP A 149 23.97 -3.58 13.49
C ASP A 149 22.52 -3.15 13.67
N THR A 150 21.77 -3.93 14.42
CA THR A 150 20.34 -3.71 14.67
C THR A 150 20.08 -3.70 16.18
N LYS A 151 19.50 -2.59 16.67
CA LYS A 151 18.99 -2.50 18.05
C LYS A 151 17.48 -2.35 18.00
N ALA A 152 16.79 -3.28 18.66
CA ALA A 152 15.33 -3.23 18.82
C ALA A 152 14.54 -3.07 17.48
N PHE A 153 15.11 -3.47 16.33
CA PHE A 153 14.39 -3.46 15.07
C PHE A 153 13.46 -4.67 15.01
N PRO A 154 12.13 -4.45 15.03
CA PRO A 154 11.14 -5.52 15.24
C PRO A 154 11.20 -6.62 14.20
N LEU A 155 11.60 -6.30 12.97
CA LEU A 155 11.73 -7.25 11.87
C LEU A 155 12.61 -8.46 12.23
N MET A 156 13.71 -8.25 12.98
CA MET A 156 14.67 -9.32 13.24
C MET A 156 14.09 -10.48 14.07
N ALA A 157 13.05 -10.21 14.85
CA ALA A 157 12.37 -11.23 15.64
C ALA A 157 11.32 -12.02 14.84
N THR A 158 11.13 -11.71 13.56
CA THR A 158 10.06 -12.30 12.72
C THR A 158 10.57 -13.35 11.72
N ASP A 159 11.87 -13.55 11.62
CA ASP A 159 12.45 -14.53 10.70
C ASP A 159 11.81 -15.91 10.86
N ARG A 160 11.39 -16.52 9.75
CA ARG A 160 10.66 -17.79 9.68
C ARG A 160 9.31 -17.82 10.40
N LYS A 161 8.78 -16.67 10.81
CA LYS A 161 7.43 -16.58 11.33
C LYS A 161 6.43 -16.29 10.21
N ARG A 162 5.26 -16.88 10.34
CA ARG A 162 4.16 -16.60 9.42
C ARG A 162 3.65 -15.18 9.63
N ILE A 163 3.37 -14.48 8.54
CA ILE A 163 2.75 -13.16 8.59
C ILE A 163 1.27 -13.27 9.01
N ILE A 164 0.73 -12.17 9.52
CA ILE A 164 -0.71 -12.01 9.67
C ILE A 164 -1.30 -11.88 8.27
N LEU A 165 -2.34 -12.66 7.99
CA LEU A 165 -3.08 -12.61 6.73
C LEU A 165 -4.44 -11.95 6.94
N PRO A 166 -5.04 -11.34 5.93
CA PRO A 166 -6.44 -10.96 5.92
C PRO A 166 -7.34 -12.13 6.36
N SER A 167 -8.42 -11.85 7.07
CA SER A 167 -9.39 -12.87 7.49
C SER A 167 -10.10 -13.51 6.30
N ASP A 168 -10.35 -12.75 5.24
CA ASP A 168 -10.87 -13.25 3.98
C ASP A 168 -9.71 -13.68 3.08
N SER A 169 -9.69 -14.96 2.72
CA SER A 169 -8.66 -15.55 1.86
C SER A 169 -8.64 -14.97 0.44
N ALA A 170 -9.73 -14.36 0.00
CA ALA A 170 -9.80 -13.67 -1.28
C ALA A 170 -8.79 -12.51 -1.38
N TYR A 171 -8.44 -11.91 -0.24
CA TYR A 171 -7.48 -10.79 -0.14
C TYR A 171 -6.05 -11.22 0.24
N HIS A 172 -5.78 -12.52 0.34
CA HIS A 172 -4.42 -12.96 0.64
C HIS A 172 -3.44 -12.49 -0.45
N PRO A 173 -2.20 -12.10 -0.09
CA PRO A 173 -1.17 -11.73 -1.04
C PRO A 173 -1.00 -12.80 -2.12
N HIS A 174 -1.04 -12.38 -3.39
CA HIS A 174 -0.99 -13.32 -4.50
C HIS A 174 0.41 -13.92 -4.64
N GLN A 175 0.48 -15.23 -4.82
CA GLN A 175 1.75 -15.96 -4.87
C GLN A 175 2.67 -15.50 -6.00
N GLU A 176 2.10 -15.08 -7.13
CA GLU A 176 2.86 -14.53 -8.25
C GLU A 176 3.54 -13.20 -7.90
N ALA A 177 2.85 -12.31 -7.15
CA ALA A 177 3.44 -11.08 -6.66
C ALA A 177 4.59 -11.35 -5.68
N LEU A 178 4.38 -12.28 -4.74
CA LEU A 178 5.43 -12.69 -3.79
C LEU A 178 6.63 -13.31 -4.51
N ALA A 179 6.39 -14.18 -5.51
CA ALA A 179 7.46 -14.77 -6.34
C ALA A 179 8.23 -13.68 -7.10
N TRP A 180 7.53 -12.68 -7.64
CA TRP A 180 8.18 -11.55 -8.30
C TRP A 180 9.10 -10.78 -7.34
N HIS A 181 8.64 -10.49 -6.10
CA HIS A 181 9.43 -9.80 -5.09
C HIS A 181 10.68 -10.61 -4.71
N ARG A 182 10.53 -11.92 -4.47
CA ARG A 182 11.67 -12.80 -4.19
C ARG A 182 12.74 -12.75 -5.30
N LYS A 183 12.31 -12.74 -6.54
CA LYS A 183 13.21 -12.73 -7.69
C LYS A 183 13.87 -11.38 -7.95
N ASN A 184 13.10 -10.30 -7.84
CA ASN A 184 13.50 -8.98 -8.37
C ASN A 184 13.94 -7.99 -7.29
N ARG A 185 13.57 -8.21 -6.03
CA ARG A 185 13.96 -7.36 -4.89
C ARG A 185 14.90 -8.10 -3.96
N PHE A 186 14.45 -9.17 -3.35
CA PHE A 186 15.24 -9.97 -2.42
C PHE A 186 16.47 -10.60 -3.10
N GLY A 187 16.31 -11.17 -4.28
CA GLY A 187 17.43 -11.72 -5.07
C GLY A 187 18.40 -10.65 -5.58
N TRP A 188 17.94 -9.41 -5.79
CA TRP A 188 18.80 -8.29 -6.15
C TRP A 188 19.66 -7.82 -4.98
N PHE A 189 19.10 -7.73 -3.78
CA PHE A 189 19.85 -7.43 -2.55
C PHE A 189 20.99 -8.43 -2.34
N ALA A 190 20.71 -9.71 -2.61
CA ALA A 190 21.73 -10.78 -2.53
C ALA A 190 22.94 -10.56 -3.45
N LYS A 191 22.76 -9.90 -4.60
CA LYS A 191 23.80 -9.68 -5.61
C LYS A 191 24.59 -8.39 -5.40
N ASN A 192 23.98 -7.37 -4.76
CA ASN A 192 24.52 -6.01 -4.70
C ASN A 192 24.91 -5.55 -3.29
N SER A 193 24.72 -6.38 -2.29
CA SER A 193 25.14 -6.18 -0.90
C SER A 193 26.24 -7.19 -0.52
#